data_69407f8976448493d8c9e9a947778a78
#
_entry.id   69407f8976448493d8c9e9a947778a78
#
_cell.length_a   1.000
_cell.length_b   1.000
_cell.length_c   1.000
_cell.angle_alpha   90.00
_cell.angle_beta   90.00
_cell.angle_gamma   90.00
#
_symmetry.space_group_name_H-M   'P 1'
#
loop_
_entity.id
_entity.type
_entity.pdbx_description
1 polymer ?
#
loop_
_entity_poly.entity_id
_entity_poly.type
_entity_poly.pdbx_seq_one_letter_code
_entity_poly.pdbx_strand_id
1 'polypeptide(L)'
;MPDFVRPISWLKAARKEFEKFPDAVRRDMETALSIAAEGRKADSAKPFKGVDGGVFEIAEKHQGNAFRAIYAVQLGPALWVIDAFQKKSKSGIKTPQVDVDRIKERIKRLKEALR
;
A
#
# COMPACT_ATOMS: atom_id res chain seq x y z
N MET A 1 12.18 21.25 2.72
CA MET A 1 12.74 20.07 3.39
C MET A 1 11.80 19.63 4.51
N PRO A 2 11.23 18.47 4.48
CA PRO A 2 10.39 18.06 5.60
C PRO A 2 11.26 17.83 6.82
N ASP A 3 10.79 18.32 7.96
CA ASP A 3 11.49 18.13 9.21
C ASP A 3 11.29 16.72 9.76
N PHE A 4 10.35 15.99 9.21
CA PHE A 4 10.00 14.67 9.68
C PHE A 4 9.76 13.73 8.51
N VAL A 5 10.46 12.59 8.53
CA VAL A 5 10.24 11.50 7.59
C VAL A 5 9.65 10.34 8.39
N ARG A 6 8.48 9.85 7.97
CA ARG A 6 7.82 8.76 8.67
C ARG A 6 8.63 7.47 8.55
N PRO A 7 8.79 6.72 9.63
CA PRO A 7 9.32 5.36 9.48
C PRO A 7 8.32 4.51 8.73
N ILE A 8 8.79 3.57 7.94
CA ILE A 8 7.93 2.67 7.17
C ILE A 8 7.83 1.36 7.94
N SER A 9 6.60 1.02 8.31
CA SER A 9 6.30 -0.22 9.03
C SER A 9 5.47 -1.12 8.12
N TRP A 10 5.62 -2.41 8.28
CA TRP A 10 4.96 -3.40 7.45
C TRP A 10 4.13 -4.35 8.30
N LEU A 11 2.90 -4.61 7.87
CA LEU A 11 2.22 -5.78 8.38
C LEU A 11 2.95 -6.99 7.82
N LYS A 12 3.17 -7.99 8.66
CA LYS A 12 3.95 -9.17 8.30
C LYS A 12 3.39 -9.85 7.05
N ALA A 13 2.09 -9.99 6.96
CA ALA A 13 1.45 -10.62 5.81
C ALA A 13 1.66 -9.82 4.52
N ALA A 14 1.66 -8.49 4.62
CA ALA A 14 1.90 -7.63 3.46
C ALA A 14 3.35 -7.78 2.99
N ARG A 15 4.29 -7.79 3.92
CA ARG A 15 5.72 -7.94 3.58
C ARG A 15 5.98 -9.25 2.88
N LYS A 16 5.40 -10.33 3.39
CA LYS A 16 5.56 -11.65 2.81
C LYS A 16 5.11 -11.70 1.35
N GLU A 17 3.97 -11.09 1.04
CA GLU A 17 3.48 -11.04 -0.33
C GLU A 17 4.32 -10.14 -1.21
N PHE A 18 4.71 -8.99 -0.67
CA PHE A 18 5.54 -8.03 -1.40
C PHE A 18 6.88 -8.65 -1.83
N GLU A 19 7.46 -9.47 -0.98
CA GLU A 19 8.76 -10.09 -1.28
C GLU A 19 8.71 -11.07 -2.45
N LYS A 20 7.51 -11.49 -2.86
CA LYS A 20 7.32 -12.36 -4.02
C LYS A 20 7.25 -11.58 -5.33
N PHE A 21 7.15 -10.27 -5.29
CA PHE A 21 7.03 -9.45 -6.50
C PHE A 21 8.35 -9.41 -7.26
N PRO A 22 8.31 -9.18 -8.60
CA PRO A 22 9.53 -8.99 -9.37
C PRO A 22 10.38 -7.84 -8.80
N ASP A 23 11.70 -7.95 -8.95
CA ASP A 23 12.63 -6.95 -8.43
C ASP A 23 12.30 -5.53 -8.90
N ALA A 24 11.97 -5.36 -10.18
CA ALA A 24 11.64 -4.05 -10.73
C ALA A 24 10.41 -3.46 -10.04
N VAL A 25 9.38 -4.27 -9.80
CA VAL A 25 8.16 -3.82 -9.13
C VAL A 25 8.47 -3.41 -7.70
N ARG A 26 9.24 -4.23 -6.98
CA ARG A 26 9.60 -3.91 -5.61
C ARG A 26 10.38 -2.60 -5.51
N ARG A 27 11.35 -2.40 -6.40
CA ARG A 27 12.12 -1.15 -6.39
C ARG A 27 11.23 0.07 -6.63
N ASP A 28 10.32 -0.02 -7.60
CA ASP A 28 9.43 1.10 -7.91
C ASP A 28 8.48 1.39 -6.75
N MET A 29 7.96 0.35 -6.11
CA MET A 29 7.08 0.51 -4.96
C MET A 29 7.84 1.06 -3.75
N GLU A 30 9.08 0.62 -3.53
CA GLU A 30 9.89 1.15 -2.44
C GLU A 30 10.17 2.62 -2.62
N THR A 31 10.42 3.05 -3.86
CA THR A 31 10.58 4.47 -4.17
C THR A 31 9.29 5.24 -3.85
N ALA A 32 8.15 4.69 -4.26
CA ALA A 32 6.86 5.34 -3.99
C ALA A 32 6.58 5.43 -2.49
N LEU A 33 6.93 4.40 -1.72
CA LEU A 33 6.77 4.42 -0.27
C LEU A 33 7.70 5.45 0.39
N SER A 34 8.92 5.59 -0.11
CA SER A 34 9.84 6.60 0.41
C SER A 34 9.33 8.01 0.17
N ILE A 35 8.75 8.25 -1.01
CA ILE A 35 8.15 9.55 -1.33
C ILE A 35 6.98 9.83 -0.38
N ALA A 36 6.15 8.81 -0.11
CA ALA A 36 5.04 8.95 0.80
C ALA A 36 5.51 9.22 2.23
N ALA A 37 6.60 8.57 2.65
CA ALA A 37 7.17 8.77 3.98
C ALA A 37 7.64 10.20 4.19
N GLU A 38 8.03 10.88 3.10
CA GLU A 38 8.43 12.29 3.14
C GLU A 38 7.24 13.25 3.14
N GLY A 39 6.02 12.75 3.14
CA GLY A 39 4.82 13.58 3.14
C GLY A 39 4.32 13.93 1.76
N ARG A 40 4.87 13.32 0.71
CA ARG A 40 4.45 13.54 -0.66
C ARG A 40 3.72 12.31 -1.19
N LYS A 41 3.34 12.33 -2.45
CA LYS A 41 2.64 11.22 -3.08
C LYS A 41 3.25 10.96 -4.45
N ALA A 42 3.66 9.72 -4.69
CA ALA A 42 4.20 9.32 -5.99
C ALA A 42 3.09 9.32 -7.05
N ASP A 43 3.47 9.49 -8.31
CA ASP A 43 2.50 9.48 -9.41
C ASP A 43 1.79 8.14 -9.53
N SER A 44 2.44 7.05 -9.15
CA SER A 44 1.86 5.72 -9.18
C SER A 44 0.87 5.46 -8.04
N ALA A 45 0.74 6.38 -7.08
CA ALA A 45 -0.13 6.23 -5.93
C ALA A 45 -1.39 7.08 -6.08
N LYS A 46 -2.51 6.55 -5.61
CA LYS A 46 -3.78 7.28 -5.60
C LYS A 46 -4.55 6.92 -4.33
N PRO A 47 -5.48 7.77 -3.89
CA PRO A 47 -6.31 7.42 -2.72
C PRO A 47 -7.04 6.11 -2.96
N PHE A 48 -7.07 5.26 -1.94
CA PHE A 48 -7.77 3.98 -2.01
C PHE A 48 -9.23 4.19 -1.64
N LYS A 49 -10.13 3.86 -2.56
CA LYS A 49 -11.57 4.02 -2.35
C LYS A 49 -12.11 2.86 -1.51
N GLY A 50 -13.12 3.15 -0.71
CA GLY A 50 -13.79 2.14 0.10
C GLY A 50 -13.30 2.07 1.53
N VAL A 51 -12.36 2.92 1.92
CA VAL A 51 -11.88 3.04 3.29
C VAL A 51 -11.76 4.53 3.65
N ASP A 52 -11.52 4.82 4.92
CA ASP A 52 -11.35 6.18 5.39
C ASP A 52 -10.12 6.82 4.75
N GLY A 53 -10.06 8.15 4.78
CA GLY A 53 -8.94 8.90 4.19
C GLY A 53 -7.60 8.53 4.79
N GLY A 54 -6.53 8.85 4.05
CA GLY A 54 -5.18 8.54 4.48
C GLY A 54 -4.70 7.16 4.07
N VAL A 55 -5.47 6.45 3.26
CA VAL A 55 -5.10 5.14 2.72
C VAL A 55 -4.92 5.28 1.21
N PHE A 56 -3.83 4.75 0.69
CA PHE A 56 -3.44 4.92 -0.71
C PHE A 56 -3.09 3.57 -1.34
N GLU A 57 -3.23 3.52 -2.66
CA GLU A 57 -2.88 2.36 -3.47
C GLU A 57 -1.77 2.74 -4.43
N ILE A 58 -0.67 1.98 -4.41
CA ILE A 58 0.38 2.08 -5.41
C ILE A 58 0.10 1.02 -6.47
N ALA A 59 0.07 1.42 -7.74
CA ALA A 59 -0.20 0.51 -8.84
C ALA A 59 1.01 0.45 -9.77
N GLU A 60 1.48 -0.77 -10.05
CA GLU A 60 2.59 -1.00 -10.97
C GLU A 60 2.24 -2.13 -11.94
N LYS A 61 2.70 -2.00 -13.18
CA LYS A 61 2.55 -3.05 -14.17
C LYS A 61 3.93 -3.59 -14.53
N HIS A 62 3.99 -4.90 -14.76
CA HIS A 62 5.23 -5.55 -15.15
C HIS A 62 4.90 -6.77 -15.98
N GLN A 63 5.35 -6.78 -17.26
CA GLN A 63 5.14 -7.89 -18.18
C GLN A 63 3.67 -8.33 -18.23
N GLY A 64 2.78 -7.36 -18.34
CA GLY A 64 1.34 -7.65 -18.47
C GLY A 64 0.62 -7.93 -17.17
N ASN A 65 1.33 -8.04 -16.05
CA ASN A 65 0.73 -8.29 -14.75
C ASN A 65 0.61 -6.99 -13.96
N ALA A 66 -0.44 -6.88 -13.17
CA ALA A 66 -0.68 -5.71 -12.33
C ALA A 66 -0.41 -6.04 -10.88
N PHE A 67 0.36 -5.18 -10.22
CA PHE A 67 0.71 -5.34 -8.81
C PHE A 67 0.22 -4.14 -8.02
N ARG A 68 -0.20 -4.39 -6.79
CA ARG A 68 -0.74 -3.35 -5.91
C ARG A 68 -0.09 -3.42 -4.54
N ALA A 69 0.14 -2.25 -3.95
CA ALA A 69 0.53 -2.14 -2.55
C ALA A 69 -0.35 -1.08 -1.92
N ILE A 70 -0.83 -1.36 -0.72
CA ILE A 70 -1.72 -0.45 0.02
C ILE A 70 -0.99 0.06 1.24
N TYR A 71 -1.00 1.39 1.45
CA TYR A 71 -0.36 1.96 2.62
C TYR A 71 -1.27 3.00 3.26
N ALA A 72 -1.03 3.25 4.55
CA ALA A 72 -1.78 4.21 5.33
C ALA A 72 -0.83 5.17 6.04
N VAL A 73 -1.17 6.46 6.08
CA VAL A 73 -0.34 7.49 6.71
C VAL A 73 -0.99 8.10 7.95
N GLN A 74 -2.15 7.62 8.35
CA GLN A 74 -2.89 8.18 9.49
C GLN A 74 -2.97 7.24 10.69
N LEU A 75 -2.13 6.23 10.73
CA LEU A 75 -2.14 5.25 11.82
C LEU A 75 -0.91 5.46 12.69
N GLY A 76 -0.93 6.54 13.48
CA GLY A 76 0.21 6.91 14.30
C GLY A 76 1.31 7.58 13.50
N PRO A 77 2.54 7.62 14.00
CA PRO A 77 3.62 8.36 13.35
C PRO A 77 4.23 7.64 12.15
N ALA A 78 3.99 6.35 12.00
CA ALA A 78 4.59 5.56 10.92
C ALA A 78 3.69 5.52 9.69
N LEU A 79 4.32 5.31 8.54
CA LEU A 79 3.60 4.88 7.34
C LEU A 79 3.49 3.36 7.44
N TRP A 80 2.28 2.83 7.32
CA TRP A 80 2.05 1.39 7.42
C TRP A 80 1.72 0.80 6.06
N VAL A 81 2.46 -0.23 5.64
CA VAL A 81 2.09 -1.01 4.46
C VAL A 81 1.12 -2.10 4.92
N ILE A 82 -0.11 -1.99 4.46
CA ILE A 82 -1.24 -2.80 4.92
C ILE A 82 -1.37 -4.08 4.11
N ASP A 83 -1.13 -3.99 2.80
CA ASP A 83 -1.35 -5.12 1.91
C ASP A 83 -0.48 -4.99 0.66
N ALA A 84 -0.23 -6.13 0.03
CA ALA A 84 0.44 -6.20 -1.26
C ALA A 84 -0.13 -7.42 -1.98
N PHE A 85 -0.51 -7.25 -3.24
CA PHE A 85 -1.10 -8.36 -3.99
C PHE A 85 -0.96 -8.15 -5.48
N GLN A 86 -0.99 -9.25 -6.23
CA GLN A 86 -1.06 -9.21 -7.67
C GLN A 86 -2.54 -9.18 -8.06
N LYS A 87 -2.91 -8.18 -8.85
CA LYS A 87 -4.29 -8.07 -9.29
C LYS A 87 -4.52 -9.05 -10.43
N LYS A 88 -5.42 -10.00 -10.22
CA LYS A 88 -5.68 -11.05 -11.18
C LYS A 88 -6.89 -10.79 -12.08
N SER A 89 -7.63 -9.73 -11.82
CA SER A 89 -8.78 -9.40 -12.63
C SER A 89 -8.33 -8.92 -14.02
N LYS A 90 -8.89 -9.50 -15.05
CA LYS A 90 -8.54 -9.16 -16.42
C LYS A 90 -9.37 -7.98 -16.95
N SER A 91 -10.45 -7.64 -16.28
CA SER A 91 -11.37 -6.63 -16.79
C SER A 91 -11.52 -5.50 -15.79
N GLY A 92 -10.90 -4.41 -16.07
CA GLY A 92 -11.12 -3.22 -15.30
C GLY A 92 -10.05 -2.92 -14.27
N ILE A 93 -10.17 -1.72 -13.76
CA ILE A 93 -9.20 -1.11 -12.85
C ILE A 93 -9.63 -1.23 -11.39
N LYS A 94 -10.82 -1.76 -11.16
CA LYS A 94 -11.41 -1.83 -9.84
C LYS A 94 -10.79 -2.95 -9.01
N THR A 95 -10.47 -2.66 -7.77
CA THR A 95 -9.96 -3.67 -6.85
C THR A 95 -11.09 -4.63 -6.48
N PRO A 96 -10.86 -5.95 -6.57
CA PRO A 96 -11.89 -6.92 -6.20
C PRO A 96 -12.36 -6.76 -4.76
N GLN A 97 -13.62 -7.03 -4.51
CA GLN A 97 -14.22 -6.83 -3.20
C GLN A 97 -13.53 -7.66 -2.10
N VAL A 98 -13.06 -8.86 -2.44
CA VAL A 98 -12.36 -9.70 -1.47
C VAL A 98 -11.09 -9.01 -0.96
N ASP A 99 -10.39 -8.29 -1.84
CA ASP A 99 -9.19 -7.55 -1.45
C ASP A 99 -9.56 -6.32 -0.61
N VAL A 100 -10.63 -5.63 -0.99
CA VAL A 100 -11.13 -4.47 -0.23
C VAL A 100 -11.49 -4.90 1.19
N ASP A 101 -12.20 -6.01 1.34
CA ASP A 101 -12.62 -6.50 2.65
C ASP A 101 -11.43 -6.88 3.52
N ARG A 102 -10.43 -7.53 2.94
CA ARG A 102 -9.22 -7.89 3.67
C ARG A 102 -8.48 -6.64 4.13
N ILE A 103 -8.37 -5.64 3.27
CA ILE A 103 -7.70 -4.38 3.60
C ILE A 103 -8.42 -3.69 4.75
N LYS A 104 -9.75 -3.60 4.69
CA LYS A 104 -10.54 -3.00 5.76
C LYS A 104 -10.32 -3.70 7.10
N GLU A 105 -10.30 -5.01 7.09
CA GLU A 105 -10.11 -5.78 8.32
C GLU A 105 -8.72 -5.57 8.90
N ARG A 106 -7.70 -5.52 8.05
CA ARG A 106 -6.33 -5.27 8.49
C ARG A 106 -6.18 -3.88 9.12
N ILE A 107 -6.79 -2.88 8.51
CA ILE A 107 -6.75 -1.52 9.04
C ILE A 107 -7.44 -1.46 10.40
N LYS A 108 -8.59 -2.11 10.52
CA LYS A 108 -9.33 -2.15 11.77
C LYS A 108 -8.51 -2.76 12.90
N ARG A 109 -7.89 -3.90 12.62
CA ARG A 109 -7.06 -4.59 13.62
C ARG A 109 -5.83 -3.76 14.00
N LEU A 110 -5.23 -3.10 13.03
CA LEU A 110 -4.07 -2.27 13.28
C LEU A 110 -4.43 -1.06 14.14
N LYS A 111 -5.56 -0.42 13.87
CA LYS A 111 -6.03 0.69 14.69
C LYS A 111 -6.23 0.25 16.15
N GLU A 112 -6.79 -0.92 16.35
CA GLU A 112 -6.98 -1.45 17.71
C GLU A 112 -5.65 -1.73 18.39
N ALA A 113 -4.67 -2.26 17.65
CA ALA A 113 -3.35 -2.57 18.21
C ALA A 113 -2.55 -1.33 18.55
N LEU A 114 -2.80 -0.21 17.87
CA LEU A 114 -2.03 1.03 18.07
C LEU A 114 -2.64 1.98 19.08
N ARG A 115 -3.71 1.60 19.73
CA ARG A 115 -4.32 2.44 20.78
C ARG A 115 -3.44 2.53 22.00
#